data_ff23e11e2030e6ee87678d672ab84b8f
#
_entry.id   ff23e11e2030e6ee87678d672ab84b8f
#
_cell.length_a   1.000
_cell.length_b   1.000
_cell.length_c   1.000
_cell.angle_alpha   90.00
_cell.angle_beta   90.00
_cell.angle_gamma   90.00
#
_symmetry.space_group_name_H-M   'P 1'
#
loop_
_entity.id
_entity.type
_entity.pdbx_description
1 polymer ?
#
loop_
_entity_poly.entity_id
_entity_poly.type
_entity_poly.pdbx_seq_one_letter_code
_entity_poly.pdbx_strand_id
1 'polypeptide(L)'
;VTAVRVAIKHDDVLVDAEGRVAGHDAGATLVRRLLRVFPGSVLIGAGPRRCDGFDLLPLGFVDGTGTVVITMDVLDSVQVWQTLRAGGCAEPRVMNFVWWDATRYPHDVERAALALSCALFPTFANSARTASEIRELVARLTVPALGERARTGWVNLGFRVDHVRPRHEPEVPVVLYPAIYVSERKQPRLFLEVVDRVQRRTPIRVEARLHESHLVSDTAMRMSERSWCWVGPLTATRDSYWEALSRTTAFLATATEESYGLEYVEALAAGAVGVFPDLPWARALLPAGYPYLYRTPDEAAEQLELAVTRPAACRRELDAVAGGSFVRWLSAHHDDDAFDRTVVDRVRDWFGEVPAGA
;
A
#
# COMPACT_ATOMS: atom_id res chain seq x y z
N VAL A 1 24.88 -20.53 14.47
CA VAL A 1 23.89 -20.27 13.41
C VAL A 1 24.31 -18.98 12.76
N THR A 2 24.64 -19.03 11.46
CA THR A 2 25.04 -17.82 10.71
C THR A 2 23.79 -16.97 10.49
N ALA A 3 23.81 -15.73 10.91
CA ALA A 3 22.71 -14.80 10.71
C ALA A 3 22.41 -14.61 9.21
N VAL A 4 21.14 -14.70 8.85
CA VAL A 4 20.67 -14.59 7.46
C VAL A 4 20.73 -13.13 7.01
N ARG A 5 21.45 -12.84 5.93
CA ARG A 5 21.38 -11.55 5.24
C ARG A 5 20.08 -11.43 4.43
N VAL A 6 19.66 -10.21 4.16
CA VAL A 6 18.49 -9.94 3.30
C VAL A 6 18.93 -9.14 2.08
N ALA A 7 18.45 -9.54 0.90
CA ALA A 7 18.53 -8.73 -0.31
C ALA A 7 17.10 -8.44 -0.80
N ILE A 8 16.85 -7.24 -1.26
CA ILE A 8 15.54 -6.79 -1.72
C ILE A 8 15.60 -6.57 -3.23
N LYS A 9 14.66 -7.16 -3.97
CA LYS A 9 14.53 -6.97 -5.41
C LYS A 9 13.24 -6.25 -5.74
N HIS A 10 13.39 -5.10 -6.40
CA HIS A 10 12.31 -4.38 -7.06
C HIS A 10 12.89 -3.53 -8.20
N ASP A 11 12.51 -3.84 -9.45
CA ASP A 11 13.18 -3.29 -10.64
C ASP A 11 12.88 -1.80 -10.87
N ASP A 12 11.70 -1.32 -10.45
CA ASP A 12 11.26 0.06 -10.67
C ASP A 12 11.80 1.06 -9.62
N VAL A 13 12.76 0.65 -8.77
CA VAL A 13 13.31 1.51 -7.72
C VAL A 13 14.55 2.24 -8.18
N LEU A 14 14.53 3.56 -8.03
CA LEU A 14 15.67 4.42 -8.26
C LEU A 14 16.38 4.78 -6.95
N VAL A 15 17.71 4.91 -7.02
CA VAL A 15 18.54 5.39 -5.92
C VAL A 15 19.15 6.73 -6.34
N ASP A 16 18.94 7.77 -5.54
CA ASP A 16 19.44 9.13 -5.80
C ASP A 16 20.96 9.25 -5.67
N ALA A 17 21.48 10.47 -5.94
CA ALA A 17 22.91 10.75 -5.86
C ALA A 17 23.46 10.60 -4.44
N GLU A 18 22.64 10.82 -3.43
CA GLU A 18 22.96 10.69 -2.01
C GLU A 18 22.90 9.25 -1.49
N GLY A 19 22.52 8.28 -2.33
CA GLY A 19 22.41 6.86 -1.96
C GLY A 19 21.13 6.51 -1.21
N ARG A 20 20.05 7.25 -1.42
CA ARG A 20 18.74 7.00 -0.82
C ARG A 20 17.75 6.52 -1.88
N VAL A 21 16.81 5.69 -1.48
CA VAL A 21 15.72 5.26 -2.38
C VAL A 21 14.83 6.46 -2.71
N ALA A 22 14.79 6.82 -3.98
CA ALA A 22 13.99 7.92 -4.52
C ALA A 22 12.53 7.48 -4.82
N GLY A 23 11.66 8.46 -5.08
CA GLY A 23 10.26 8.23 -5.42
C GLY A 23 9.32 8.24 -4.23
N HIS A 24 8.03 8.49 -4.53
CA HIS A 24 6.93 8.59 -3.56
C HIS A 24 5.84 7.54 -3.78
N ASP A 25 6.02 6.66 -4.77
CA ASP A 25 5.11 5.57 -5.04
C ASP A 25 5.15 4.49 -3.95
N ALA A 26 4.18 3.58 -4.00
CA ALA A 26 4.02 2.52 -3.02
C ALA A 26 5.21 1.54 -3.02
N GLY A 27 5.78 1.23 -4.20
CA GLY A 27 6.93 0.33 -4.33
C GLY A 27 8.17 0.90 -3.63
N ALA A 28 8.55 2.13 -3.97
CA ALA A 28 9.67 2.84 -3.33
C ALA A 28 9.48 2.97 -1.81
N THR A 29 8.25 3.24 -1.37
CA THR A 29 7.91 3.33 0.06
C THR A 29 8.10 1.99 0.77
N LEU A 30 7.66 0.89 0.17
CA LEU A 30 7.84 -0.45 0.73
C LEU A 30 9.30 -0.89 0.72
N VAL A 31 10.07 -0.57 -0.32
CA VAL A 31 11.52 -0.84 -0.33
C VAL A 31 12.22 -0.09 0.81
N ARG A 32 11.97 1.21 1.00
CA ARG A 32 12.51 1.96 2.14
C ARG A 32 12.14 1.32 3.48
N ARG A 33 10.91 0.82 3.60
CA ARG A 33 10.46 0.13 4.80
C ARG A 33 11.21 -1.18 5.04
N LEU A 34 11.35 -2.01 4.02
CA LEU A 34 12.11 -3.26 4.12
C LEU A 34 13.60 -3.00 4.43
N LEU A 35 14.22 -1.98 3.82
CA LEU A 35 15.59 -1.58 4.13
C LEU A 35 15.76 -1.14 5.61
N ARG A 36 14.76 -0.44 6.16
CA ARG A 36 14.72 -0.07 7.58
C ARG A 36 14.57 -1.29 8.49
N VAL A 37 13.70 -2.24 8.09
CA VAL A 37 13.45 -3.48 8.85
C VAL A 37 14.66 -4.39 8.87
N PHE A 38 15.45 -4.39 7.79
CA PHE A 38 16.66 -5.20 7.62
C PHE A 38 17.90 -4.33 7.41
N PRO A 39 18.45 -3.70 8.48
CA PRO A 39 19.63 -2.86 8.36
C PRO A 39 20.82 -3.62 7.78
N GLY A 40 21.62 -2.95 6.93
CA GLY A 40 22.75 -3.57 6.24
C GLY A 40 22.37 -4.57 5.15
N SER A 41 21.12 -4.55 4.70
CA SER A 41 20.64 -5.36 3.58
C SER A 41 21.19 -4.88 2.24
N VAL A 42 20.97 -5.68 1.21
CA VAL A 42 21.32 -5.37 -0.17
C VAL A 42 20.05 -4.97 -0.93
N LEU A 43 20.09 -3.87 -1.68
CA LEU A 43 19.12 -3.60 -2.73
C LEU A 43 19.69 -4.10 -4.06
N ILE A 44 18.92 -4.94 -4.77
CA ILE A 44 19.36 -5.45 -6.08
C ILE A 44 19.14 -4.37 -7.13
N GLY A 45 20.21 -4.02 -7.87
CA GLY A 45 20.19 -2.97 -8.88
C GLY A 45 21.31 -3.11 -9.91
N ALA A 46 21.45 -2.11 -10.78
CA ALA A 46 22.29 -2.20 -11.98
C ALA A 46 23.80 -2.22 -11.75
N GLY A 47 24.30 -1.68 -10.63
CA GLY A 47 25.75 -1.58 -10.39
C GLY A 47 26.10 -1.51 -8.91
N PRO A 48 27.33 -1.92 -8.52
CA PRO A 48 27.74 -1.90 -7.12
C PRO A 48 27.91 -0.47 -6.61
N ARG A 49 27.26 -0.17 -5.48
CA ARG A 49 27.37 1.12 -4.83
C ARG A 49 27.06 0.98 -3.33
N ARG A 50 27.83 1.65 -2.49
CA ARG A 50 27.51 1.81 -1.08
C ARG A 50 26.52 2.97 -0.92
N CYS A 51 25.40 2.71 -0.23
CA CYS A 51 24.32 3.65 -0.02
C CYS A 51 24.12 3.94 1.47
N ASP A 52 23.14 4.79 1.80
CA ASP A 52 22.81 5.13 3.17
C ASP A 52 22.05 3.98 3.85
N GLY A 53 22.78 3.21 4.68
CA GLY A 53 22.23 2.07 5.42
C GLY A 53 22.07 0.77 4.65
N PHE A 54 22.43 0.70 3.36
CA PHE A 54 22.36 -0.51 2.54
C PHE A 54 23.42 -0.51 1.43
N ASP A 55 23.63 -1.65 0.79
CA ASP A 55 24.46 -1.78 -0.40
C ASP A 55 23.59 -2.00 -1.64
N LEU A 56 23.93 -1.36 -2.76
CA LEU A 56 23.34 -1.65 -4.08
C LEU A 56 24.26 -2.64 -4.81
N LEU A 57 23.72 -3.79 -5.24
CA LEU A 57 24.49 -4.81 -5.99
C LEU A 57 23.64 -5.43 -7.09
N PRO A 58 24.25 -5.76 -8.25
CA PRO A 58 23.60 -6.65 -9.22
C PRO A 58 23.35 -8.03 -8.62
N LEU A 59 22.24 -8.69 -9.02
CA LEU A 59 21.85 -10.00 -8.50
C LEU A 59 22.98 -11.04 -8.58
N GLY A 60 23.74 -11.05 -9.68
CA GLY A 60 24.86 -11.98 -9.89
C GLY A 60 26.03 -11.79 -8.92
N PHE A 61 26.09 -10.71 -8.15
CA PHE A 61 27.13 -10.45 -7.13
C PHE A 61 26.62 -10.71 -5.71
N VAL A 62 25.34 -11.09 -5.55
CA VAL A 62 24.78 -11.42 -4.23
C VAL A 62 25.28 -12.79 -3.81
N ASP A 63 25.91 -12.88 -2.63
CA ASP A 63 26.21 -14.18 -2.02
C ASP A 63 24.92 -14.88 -1.59
N GLY A 64 24.47 -15.82 -2.40
CA GLY A 64 23.24 -16.58 -2.14
C GLY A 64 23.31 -17.52 -0.94
N THR A 65 24.51 -17.89 -0.46
CA THR A 65 24.68 -18.94 0.56
C THR A 65 24.16 -18.51 1.94
N GLY A 66 24.22 -17.25 2.26
CA GLY A 66 23.71 -16.70 3.54
C GLY A 66 22.61 -15.69 3.39
N THR A 67 22.08 -15.50 2.18
CA THR A 67 21.15 -14.40 1.87
C THR A 67 19.77 -14.92 1.50
N VAL A 68 18.73 -14.30 2.05
CA VAL A 68 17.34 -14.41 1.59
C VAL A 68 17.07 -13.28 0.63
N VAL A 69 16.64 -13.57 -0.58
CA VAL A 69 16.17 -12.56 -1.53
C VAL A 69 14.66 -12.39 -1.38
N ILE A 70 14.25 -11.22 -0.89
CA ILE A 70 12.84 -10.79 -0.88
C ILE A 70 12.57 -10.11 -2.21
N THR A 71 11.78 -10.74 -3.08
CA THR A 71 11.41 -10.15 -4.36
C THR A 71 10.00 -9.58 -4.32
N MET A 72 9.87 -8.32 -4.72
CA MET A 72 8.60 -7.63 -4.93
C MET A 72 8.10 -7.84 -6.38
N ASP A 73 8.98 -8.31 -7.28
CA ASP A 73 8.68 -8.70 -8.67
C ASP A 73 8.49 -10.21 -8.73
N VAL A 74 7.33 -10.65 -8.27
CA VAL A 74 7.04 -12.06 -7.93
C VAL A 74 7.13 -13.00 -9.13
N LEU A 75 6.89 -12.52 -10.37
CA LEU A 75 7.04 -13.34 -11.57
C LEU A 75 8.50 -13.70 -11.86
N ASP A 76 9.45 -12.93 -11.35
CA ASP A 76 10.88 -13.15 -11.57
C ASP A 76 11.51 -14.12 -10.58
N SER A 77 10.77 -14.62 -9.60
CA SER A 77 11.31 -15.43 -8.49
C SER A 77 12.06 -16.68 -8.98
N VAL A 78 11.57 -17.30 -10.04
CA VAL A 78 12.24 -18.47 -10.65
C VAL A 78 13.57 -18.03 -11.25
N GLN A 79 13.63 -16.92 -11.98
CA GLN A 79 14.86 -16.38 -12.54
C GLN A 79 15.86 -15.98 -11.46
N VAL A 80 15.38 -15.34 -10.39
CA VAL A 80 16.21 -15.01 -9.20
C VAL A 80 16.84 -16.28 -8.63
N TRP A 81 16.02 -17.30 -8.41
CA TRP A 81 16.51 -18.60 -7.91
C TRP A 81 17.55 -19.22 -8.83
N GLN A 82 17.29 -19.25 -10.14
CA GLN A 82 18.22 -19.79 -11.14
C GLN A 82 19.56 -19.03 -11.16
N THR A 83 19.52 -17.69 -11.10
CA THR A 83 20.73 -16.85 -11.08
C THR A 83 21.60 -17.15 -9.85
N LEU A 84 20.99 -17.23 -8.66
CA LEU A 84 21.71 -17.58 -7.43
C LEU A 84 22.27 -19.00 -7.49
N ARG A 85 21.52 -19.93 -8.08
CA ARG A 85 21.96 -21.31 -8.28
C ARG A 85 23.16 -21.38 -9.22
N ALA A 86 23.14 -20.65 -10.33
CA ALA A 86 24.26 -20.56 -11.28
C ALA A 86 25.48 -19.87 -10.64
N GLY A 87 25.29 -18.97 -9.70
CA GLY A 87 26.33 -18.33 -8.89
C GLY A 87 26.95 -19.24 -7.81
N GLY A 88 26.57 -20.53 -7.76
CA GLY A 88 27.15 -21.52 -6.83
C GLY A 88 26.37 -21.75 -5.54
N CYS A 89 25.24 -21.08 -5.32
CA CYS A 89 24.39 -21.34 -4.17
C CYS A 89 23.63 -22.67 -4.34
N ALA A 90 23.88 -23.64 -3.47
CA ALA A 90 23.24 -24.96 -3.55
C ALA A 90 21.74 -24.90 -3.28
N GLU A 91 21.30 -24.05 -2.36
CA GLU A 91 19.91 -23.89 -1.94
C GLU A 91 19.53 -22.39 -1.85
N PRO A 92 19.25 -21.73 -2.99
CA PRO A 92 18.85 -20.33 -2.98
C PRO A 92 17.58 -20.10 -2.16
N ARG A 93 17.58 -19.07 -1.35
CA ARG A 93 16.48 -18.67 -0.46
C ARG A 93 15.77 -17.47 -1.07
N VAL A 94 14.60 -17.69 -1.65
CA VAL A 94 13.78 -16.66 -2.27
C VAL A 94 12.45 -16.59 -1.55
N MET A 95 12.00 -15.37 -1.25
CA MET A 95 10.72 -15.05 -0.65
C MET A 95 9.99 -14.06 -1.53
N ASN A 96 8.75 -14.35 -1.88
CA ASN A 96 7.87 -13.41 -2.56
C ASN A 96 7.30 -12.40 -1.56
N PHE A 97 7.23 -11.14 -1.96
CA PHE A 97 6.43 -10.13 -1.27
C PHE A 97 5.38 -9.57 -2.22
N VAL A 98 4.13 -10.03 -2.07
CA VAL A 98 3.00 -9.56 -2.87
C VAL A 98 2.37 -8.35 -2.19
N TRP A 99 2.47 -7.20 -2.83
CA TRP A 99 2.03 -5.90 -2.31
C TRP A 99 0.96 -5.22 -3.18
N TRP A 100 0.50 -5.89 -4.20
CA TRP A 100 -0.55 -5.45 -5.14
C TRP A 100 -1.62 -6.53 -5.26
N ASP A 101 -2.77 -6.16 -5.81
CA ASP A 101 -3.91 -7.07 -6.02
C ASP A 101 -3.69 -7.99 -7.24
N ALA A 102 -4.37 -9.16 -7.24
CA ALA A 102 -4.24 -10.15 -8.29
C ALA A 102 -4.74 -9.68 -9.67
N THR A 103 -5.54 -8.61 -9.75
CA THR A 103 -6.04 -8.05 -11.01
C THR A 103 -4.96 -7.28 -11.79
N ARG A 104 -3.80 -7.03 -11.19
CA ARG A 104 -2.62 -6.49 -11.87
C ARG A 104 -2.24 -7.32 -13.09
N TYR A 105 -2.47 -8.62 -13.04
CA TYR A 105 -2.20 -9.56 -14.12
C TYR A 105 -3.49 -9.99 -14.82
N PRO A 106 -3.87 -9.33 -15.93
CA PRO A 106 -5.11 -9.62 -16.62
C PRO A 106 -5.07 -10.92 -17.43
N HIS A 107 -3.86 -11.38 -17.81
CA HIS A 107 -3.70 -12.55 -18.67
C HIS A 107 -3.57 -13.86 -17.87
N ASP A 108 -4.16 -14.93 -18.39
CA ASP A 108 -4.13 -16.25 -17.73
C ASP A 108 -2.72 -16.79 -17.55
N VAL A 109 -1.82 -16.54 -18.49
CA VAL A 109 -0.41 -16.94 -18.41
C VAL A 109 0.30 -16.27 -17.24
N GLU A 110 0.09 -14.98 -17.05
CA GLU A 110 0.66 -14.22 -15.92
C GLU A 110 0.09 -14.70 -14.59
N ARG A 111 -1.21 -14.95 -14.53
CA ARG A 111 -1.86 -15.49 -13.31
C ARG A 111 -1.36 -16.91 -12.98
N ALA A 112 -1.15 -17.75 -14.00
CA ALA A 112 -0.58 -19.08 -13.80
C ALA A 112 0.88 -18.99 -13.33
N ALA A 113 1.69 -18.09 -13.90
CA ALA A 113 3.06 -17.85 -13.46
C ALA A 113 3.12 -17.32 -12.01
N LEU A 114 2.22 -16.39 -11.64
CA LEU A 114 2.06 -15.90 -10.27
C LEU A 114 1.71 -17.05 -9.31
N ALA A 115 0.71 -17.87 -9.65
CA ALA A 115 0.29 -18.99 -8.83
C ALA A 115 1.43 -19.99 -8.63
N LEU A 116 2.17 -20.32 -9.70
CA LEU A 116 3.32 -21.22 -9.64
C LEU A 116 4.44 -20.63 -8.77
N SER A 117 4.78 -19.36 -8.95
CA SER A 117 5.77 -18.67 -8.13
C SER A 117 5.39 -18.73 -6.64
N CYS A 118 4.13 -18.41 -6.30
CA CYS A 118 3.63 -18.42 -4.93
C CYS A 118 3.52 -19.84 -4.33
N ALA A 119 3.37 -20.87 -5.16
CA ALA A 119 3.37 -22.26 -4.71
C ALA A 119 4.79 -22.80 -4.43
N LEU A 120 5.80 -22.33 -5.19
CA LEU A 120 7.18 -22.78 -5.09
C LEU A 120 7.97 -22.04 -4.02
N PHE A 121 7.71 -20.75 -3.82
CA PHE A 121 8.44 -19.89 -2.90
C PHE A 121 7.55 -19.41 -1.75
N PRO A 122 8.06 -19.33 -0.52
CA PRO A 122 7.35 -18.70 0.58
C PRO A 122 6.89 -17.31 0.18
N THR A 123 5.60 -17.03 0.40
CA THR A 123 4.97 -15.81 -0.05
C THR A 123 4.40 -15.01 1.12
N PHE A 124 4.83 -13.77 1.23
CA PHE A 124 4.32 -12.82 2.19
C PHE A 124 3.42 -11.80 1.48
N ALA A 125 2.25 -11.56 2.02
CA ALA A 125 1.27 -10.64 1.45
C ALA A 125 1.05 -9.42 2.36
N ASN A 126 0.73 -8.29 1.74
CA ASN A 126 0.50 -7.00 2.42
C ASN A 126 -0.84 -6.91 3.16
N SER A 127 -1.67 -7.96 3.11
CA SER A 127 -2.95 -8.01 3.81
C SER A 127 -3.51 -9.44 3.87
N ALA A 128 -4.46 -9.66 4.78
CA ALA A 128 -5.23 -10.91 4.86
C ALA A 128 -5.95 -11.21 3.54
N ARG A 129 -6.52 -10.18 2.90
CA ARG A 129 -7.24 -10.30 1.64
C ARG A 129 -6.31 -10.76 0.52
N THR A 130 -5.18 -10.08 0.32
CA THR A 130 -4.19 -10.47 -0.71
C THR A 130 -3.70 -11.90 -0.48
N ALA A 131 -3.47 -12.30 0.77
CA ALA A 131 -3.10 -13.68 1.10
C ALA A 131 -4.19 -14.70 0.72
N SER A 132 -5.47 -14.34 0.90
CA SER A 132 -6.60 -15.21 0.48
C SER A 132 -6.65 -15.34 -1.04
N GLU A 133 -6.56 -14.24 -1.76
CA GLU A 133 -6.53 -14.22 -3.24
C GLU A 133 -5.38 -15.08 -3.79
N ILE A 134 -4.20 -15.01 -3.18
CA ILE A 134 -3.05 -15.84 -3.57
C ILE A 134 -3.35 -17.32 -3.34
N ARG A 135 -3.89 -17.70 -2.17
CA ARG A 135 -4.23 -19.10 -1.89
C ARG A 135 -5.27 -19.65 -2.88
N GLU A 136 -6.28 -18.84 -3.22
CA GLU A 136 -7.28 -19.19 -4.21
C GLU A 136 -6.69 -19.37 -5.61
N LEU A 137 -5.77 -18.48 -6.02
CA LEU A 137 -5.03 -18.58 -7.28
C LEU A 137 -4.18 -19.86 -7.32
N VAL A 138 -3.41 -20.13 -6.27
CA VAL A 138 -2.58 -21.34 -6.14
C VAL A 138 -3.45 -22.58 -6.22
N ALA A 139 -4.54 -22.65 -5.46
CA ALA A 139 -5.46 -23.79 -5.46
C ALA A 139 -6.10 -24.05 -6.84
N ARG A 140 -6.41 -22.97 -7.57
CA ARG A 140 -7.08 -23.06 -8.87
C ARG A 140 -6.14 -23.37 -10.03
N LEU A 141 -4.91 -22.83 -10.00
CA LEU A 141 -4.00 -22.79 -11.16
C LEU A 141 -2.76 -23.68 -10.98
N THR A 142 -2.64 -24.40 -9.86
CA THR A 142 -1.55 -25.35 -9.63
C THR A 142 -2.09 -26.75 -9.28
N VAL A 143 -1.21 -27.74 -9.26
CA VAL A 143 -1.58 -29.09 -8.83
C VAL A 143 -1.68 -29.17 -7.30
N PRO A 144 -2.58 -30.01 -6.73
CA PRO A 144 -2.80 -30.10 -5.28
C PRO A 144 -1.52 -30.26 -4.46
N ALA A 145 -0.60 -31.10 -4.91
CA ALA A 145 0.68 -31.34 -4.22
C ALA A 145 1.57 -30.09 -4.07
N LEU A 146 1.47 -29.13 -4.99
CA LEU A 146 2.15 -27.83 -4.86
C LEU A 146 1.39 -26.92 -3.92
N GLY A 147 0.04 -26.87 -4.04
CA GLY A 147 -0.81 -26.06 -3.16
C GLY A 147 -0.65 -26.43 -1.68
N GLU A 148 -0.57 -27.70 -1.35
CA GLU A 148 -0.35 -28.21 0.02
C GLU A 148 0.99 -27.78 0.62
N ARG A 149 2.00 -27.56 -0.22
CA ARG A 149 3.35 -27.14 0.19
C ARG A 149 3.53 -25.63 0.23
N ALA A 150 2.58 -24.87 -0.32
CA ALA A 150 2.65 -23.43 -0.39
C ALA A 150 2.65 -22.81 1.02
N ARG A 151 3.64 -21.95 1.27
CA ARG A 151 3.77 -21.21 2.53
C ARG A 151 3.34 -19.78 2.31
N THR A 152 2.20 -19.37 2.89
CA THR A 152 1.68 -18.01 2.78
C THR A 152 1.54 -17.36 4.15
N GLY A 153 2.21 -16.23 4.34
CA GLY A 153 2.05 -15.34 5.48
C GLY A 153 1.50 -13.99 5.05
N TRP A 154 1.03 -13.21 6.01
CA TRP A 154 0.54 -11.86 5.74
C TRP A 154 0.60 -10.98 6.99
N VAL A 155 0.57 -9.69 6.76
CA VAL A 155 0.22 -8.67 7.75
C VAL A 155 -0.38 -7.47 7.02
N ASN A 156 -1.31 -6.78 7.65
CA ASN A 156 -1.81 -5.53 7.09
C ASN A 156 -0.70 -4.48 7.08
N LEU A 157 -0.57 -3.76 5.96
CA LEU A 157 0.23 -2.55 5.94
C LEU A 157 -0.32 -1.57 6.96
N GLY A 158 0.57 -0.90 7.66
CA GLY A 158 0.21 -0.03 8.74
C GLY A 158 0.62 1.42 8.49
N PHE A 159 0.14 2.27 9.37
CA PHE A 159 0.59 3.65 9.54
C PHE A 159 1.22 3.83 10.92
N ARG A 160 2.00 4.89 11.09
CA ARG A 160 2.58 5.23 12.38
C ARG A 160 1.68 6.22 13.11
N VAL A 161 1.20 5.83 14.28
CA VAL A 161 0.30 6.65 15.11
C VAL A 161 0.97 7.95 15.56
N ASP A 162 2.28 7.91 15.82
CA ASP A 162 3.08 9.07 16.22
C ASP A 162 3.20 10.15 15.11
N HIS A 163 2.90 9.83 13.88
CA HIS A 163 2.81 10.79 12.78
C HIS A 163 1.47 11.54 12.73
N VAL A 164 0.42 11.02 13.38
CA VAL A 164 -0.91 11.63 13.36
C VAL A 164 -0.86 13.00 14.07
N ARG A 165 -1.28 14.05 13.36
CA ARG A 165 -1.29 15.41 13.89
C ARG A 165 -2.64 15.73 14.55
N PRO A 166 -2.67 16.63 15.54
CA PRO A 166 -3.91 17.17 16.07
C PRO A 166 -4.79 17.74 14.95
N ARG A 167 -6.08 17.42 15.04
CA ARG A 167 -7.01 17.80 14.01
C ARG A 167 -7.33 19.30 14.04
N HIS A 168 -7.41 19.91 12.86
CA HIS A 168 -7.88 21.29 12.64
C HIS A 168 -9.11 21.25 11.73
N GLU A 169 -10.25 21.70 12.23
CA GLU A 169 -11.45 21.81 11.41
C GLU A 169 -11.39 23.08 10.57
N PRO A 170 -11.37 22.99 9.23
CA PRO A 170 -11.38 24.17 8.37
C PRO A 170 -12.77 24.82 8.36
N GLU A 171 -12.83 26.12 8.13
CA GLU A 171 -14.09 26.86 8.00
C GLU A 171 -14.95 26.34 6.83
N VAL A 172 -14.31 26.07 5.69
CA VAL A 172 -14.92 25.39 4.55
C VAL A 172 -14.43 23.94 4.56
N PRO A 173 -15.32 22.94 4.62
CA PRO A 173 -14.93 21.54 4.65
C PRO A 173 -14.04 21.14 3.47
N VAL A 174 -12.97 20.41 3.76
CA VAL A 174 -12.01 19.91 2.76
C VAL A 174 -12.31 18.45 2.45
N VAL A 175 -12.54 18.17 1.17
CA VAL A 175 -12.69 16.80 0.62
C VAL A 175 -11.44 16.42 -0.15
N LEU A 176 -10.79 15.35 0.28
CA LEU A 176 -9.59 14.82 -0.38
C LEU A 176 -9.97 13.90 -1.54
N TYR A 177 -9.32 14.06 -2.68
CA TYR A 177 -9.22 13.03 -3.70
C TYR A 177 -8.08 12.06 -3.27
N PRO A 178 -8.40 10.85 -2.79
CA PRO A 178 -7.43 9.99 -2.14
C PRO A 178 -6.70 9.10 -3.16
N ALA A 179 -6.01 9.71 -4.11
CA ALA A 179 -5.17 9.02 -5.08
C ALA A 179 -4.09 9.96 -5.63
N ILE A 180 -2.86 9.42 -5.77
CA ILE A 180 -1.76 10.17 -6.37
C ILE A 180 -1.71 10.07 -7.89
N TYR A 181 -2.46 9.13 -8.48
CA TYR A 181 -2.59 8.92 -9.92
C TYR A 181 -4.05 9.03 -10.35
N VAL A 182 -4.29 9.70 -11.46
CA VAL A 182 -5.60 9.73 -12.13
C VAL A 182 -5.66 8.62 -13.17
N SER A 183 -6.10 7.45 -12.74
CA SER A 183 -6.29 6.27 -13.59
C SER A 183 -7.77 5.89 -13.67
N GLU A 184 -8.17 5.10 -14.67
CA GLU A 184 -9.54 4.60 -14.78
C GLU A 184 -9.96 3.76 -13.57
N ARG A 185 -9.05 3.01 -12.97
CA ARG A 185 -9.30 2.25 -11.74
C ARG A 185 -9.70 3.13 -10.54
N LYS A 186 -9.17 4.35 -10.47
CA LYS A 186 -9.48 5.33 -9.42
C LYS A 186 -10.77 6.11 -9.70
N GLN A 187 -11.38 5.93 -10.86
CA GLN A 187 -12.63 6.54 -11.30
C GLN A 187 -12.75 8.05 -11.01
N PRO A 188 -11.82 8.87 -11.46
CA PRO A 188 -11.83 10.30 -11.15
C PRO A 188 -13.06 11.03 -11.72
N ARG A 189 -13.71 10.48 -12.76
CA ARG A 189 -14.97 11.04 -13.30
C ARG A 189 -16.11 10.88 -12.33
N LEU A 190 -16.24 9.70 -11.70
CA LEU A 190 -17.22 9.45 -10.65
C LEU A 190 -16.97 10.37 -9.45
N PHE A 191 -15.70 10.52 -9.04
CA PHE A 191 -15.34 11.47 -7.98
C PHE A 191 -15.84 12.88 -8.29
N LEU A 192 -15.52 13.42 -9.47
CA LEU A 192 -15.95 14.74 -9.90
C LEU A 192 -17.47 14.87 -9.96
N GLU A 193 -18.18 13.89 -10.48
CA GLU A 193 -19.64 13.86 -10.53
C GLU A 193 -20.26 14.02 -9.13
N VAL A 194 -19.75 13.26 -8.16
CA VAL A 194 -20.25 13.28 -6.78
C VAL A 194 -19.92 14.60 -6.09
N VAL A 195 -18.66 15.07 -6.16
CA VAL A 195 -18.29 16.33 -5.50
C VAL A 195 -18.94 17.55 -6.13
N ASP A 196 -19.20 17.55 -7.46
CA ASP A 196 -20.00 18.58 -8.15
C ASP A 196 -21.44 18.64 -7.62
N ARG A 197 -22.04 17.48 -7.28
CA ARG A 197 -23.38 17.41 -6.70
C ARG A 197 -23.41 17.98 -5.28
N VAL A 198 -22.43 17.58 -4.46
CA VAL A 198 -22.30 18.08 -3.07
C VAL A 198 -22.04 19.58 -3.07
N GLN A 199 -21.11 20.08 -3.89
CA GLN A 199 -20.78 21.51 -3.97
C GLN A 199 -21.99 22.41 -4.31
N ARG A 200 -22.95 21.91 -5.09
CA ARG A 200 -24.18 22.69 -5.39
C ARG A 200 -25.08 22.90 -4.18
N ARG A 201 -24.96 22.10 -3.15
CA ARG A 201 -25.79 22.13 -1.93
C ARG A 201 -25.03 22.69 -0.73
N THR A 202 -23.77 22.31 -0.62
CA THR A 202 -22.92 22.62 0.52
C THR A 202 -21.55 23.07 0.01
N PRO A 203 -21.10 24.28 0.31
CA PRO A 203 -19.77 24.74 -0.07
C PRO A 203 -18.69 23.82 0.49
N ILE A 204 -17.86 23.27 -0.38
CA ILE A 204 -16.69 22.45 -0.04
C ILE A 204 -15.46 22.93 -0.80
N ARG A 205 -14.30 22.59 -0.30
CA ARG A 205 -13.04 22.68 -1.03
C ARG A 205 -12.55 21.27 -1.33
N VAL A 206 -12.16 20.99 -2.57
CA VAL A 206 -11.53 19.72 -2.94
C VAL A 206 -10.03 19.89 -3.03
N GLU A 207 -9.27 18.95 -2.49
CA GLU A 207 -7.83 18.86 -2.66
C GLU A 207 -7.46 17.56 -3.39
N ALA A 208 -6.74 17.69 -4.51
CA ALA A 208 -6.13 16.58 -5.25
C ALA A 208 -4.62 16.77 -5.30
N ARG A 209 -3.89 15.87 -4.65
CA ARG A 209 -2.42 15.86 -4.62
C ARG A 209 -1.91 14.76 -5.53
N LEU A 210 -1.40 15.16 -6.69
CA LEU A 210 -1.05 14.22 -7.75
C LEU A 210 0.45 14.09 -7.93
N HIS A 211 0.87 12.93 -8.39
CA HIS A 211 2.22 12.74 -8.91
C HIS A 211 2.45 13.66 -10.11
N GLU A 212 3.66 14.19 -10.26
CA GLU A 212 4.01 15.20 -11.27
C GLU A 212 3.60 14.79 -12.69
N SER A 213 3.77 13.51 -13.04
CA SER A 213 3.37 12.99 -14.36
C SER A 213 1.85 13.08 -14.65
N HIS A 214 1.03 13.27 -13.63
CA HIS A 214 -0.42 13.35 -13.76
C HIS A 214 -0.99 14.78 -13.63
N LEU A 215 -0.17 15.75 -13.26
CA LEU A 215 -0.61 17.16 -13.10
C LEU A 215 -1.09 17.77 -14.43
N VAL A 216 -0.56 17.32 -15.55
CA VAL A 216 -0.90 17.79 -16.90
C VAL A 216 -1.92 16.89 -17.62
N SER A 217 -2.52 15.93 -16.92
CA SER A 217 -3.54 15.06 -17.50
C SER A 217 -4.86 15.81 -17.72
N ASP A 218 -5.65 15.41 -18.73
CA ASP A 218 -6.99 15.98 -18.98
C ASP A 218 -7.87 16.01 -17.72
N THR A 219 -7.77 14.98 -16.91
CA THR A 219 -8.54 14.88 -15.66
C THR A 219 -8.09 15.92 -14.63
N ALA A 220 -6.78 16.09 -14.42
CA ALA A 220 -6.25 17.11 -13.53
C ALA A 220 -6.61 18.53 -14.00
N MET A 221 -6.53 18.77 -15.31
CA MET A 221 -6.95 20.03 -15.92
C MET A 221 -8.44 20.31 -15.67
N ARG A 222 -9.31 19.33 -15.92
CA ARG A 222 -10.75 19.44 -15.61
C ARG A 222 -11.05 19.66 -14.13
N MET A 223 -10.28 19.06 -13.23
CA MET A 223 -10.38 19.34 -11.79
C MET A 223 -10.05 20.81 -11.51
N SER A 224 -8.93 21.31 -12.05
CA SER A 224 -8.43 22.67 -11.81
C SER A 224 -9.28 23.80 -12.42
N GLU A 225 -10.17 23.50 -13.38
CA GLU A 225 -11.16 24.45 -13.92
C GLU A 225 -12.19 24.90 -12.85
N ARG A 226 -12.33 24.15 -11.76
CA ARG A 226 -13.27 24.44 -10.67
C ARG A 226 -12.58 25.31 -9.63
N SER A 227 -13.09 26.51 -9.38
CA SER A 227 -12.53 27.47 -8.41
C SER A 227 -12.42 26.92 -6.98
N TRP A 228 -13.21 25.91 -6.64
CA TRP A 228 -13.23 25.25 -5.34
C TRP A 228 -12.39 23.95 -5.30
N CYS A 229 -11.73 23.58 -6.41
CA CYS A 229 -10.86 22.42 -6.48
C CYS A 229 -9.41 22.86 -6.65
N TRP A 230 -8.57 22.50 -5.68
CA TRP A 230 -7.14 22.67 -5.76
C TRP A 230 -6.50 21.38 -6.26
N VAL A 231 -5.70 21.50 -7.31
CA VAL A 231 -4.89 20.42 -7.85
C VAL A 231 -3.43 20.84 -7.78
N GLY A 232 -2.60 20.02 -7.16
CA GLY A 232 -1.19 20.34 -6.99
C GLY A 232 -0.32 19.10 -6.79
N PRO A 233 1.00 19.31 -6.66
CA PRO A 233 1.94 18.23 -6.46
C PRO A 233 1.76 17.57 -5.09
N LEU A 234 2.38 16.39 -4.94
CA LEU A 234 2.51 15.74 -3.64
C LEU A 234 3.23 16.65 -2.66
N THR A 235 2.95 16.47 -1.39
CA THR A 235 3.68 17.18 -0.32
C THR A 235 5.15 16.79 -0.32
N ALA A 236 6.03 17.74 -0.04
CA ALA A 236 7.48 17.53 -0.06
C ALA A 236 7.98 16.58 1.04
N THR A 237 7.26 16.50 2.17
CA THR A 237 7.65 15.70 3.33
C THR A 237 6.47 14.93 3.94
N ARG A 238 6.77 13.89 4.72
CA ARG A 238 5.75 13.16 5.49
C ARG A 238 5.05 14.07 6.50
N ASP A 239 5.77 15.00 7.12
CA ASP A 239 5.18 15.96 8.07
C ASP A 239 4.15 16.86 7.41
N SER A 240 4.49 17.43 6.24
CA SER A 240 3.54 18.25 5.47
C SER A 240 2.35 17.45 4.95
N TYR A 241 2.52 16.17 4.67
CA TYR A 241 1.44 15.25 4.31
C TYR A 241 0.46 15.06 5.48
N TRP A 242 0.97 14.74 6.68
CA TRP A 242 0.11 14.57 7.87
C TRP A 242 -0.54 15.88 8.32
N GLU A 243 0.13 17.00 8.14
CA GLU A 243 -0.46 18.33 8.35
C GLU A 243 -1.63 18.58 7.38
N ALA A 244 -1.51 18.21 6.11
CA ALA A 244 -2.60 18.30 5.14
C ALA A 244 -3.78 17.39 5.54
N LEU A 245 -3.51 16.15 5.94
CA LEU A 245 -4.54 15.21 6.40
C LEU A 245 -5.26 15.71 7.66
N SER A 246 -4.56 16.40 8.57
CA SER A 246 -5.18 16.95 9.80
C SER A 246 -6.28 17.97 9.52
N ARG A 247 -6.28 18.59 8.32
CA ARG A 247 -7.28 19.57 7.85
C ARG A 247 -8.32 18.96 6.90
N THR A 248 -8.17 17.69 6.53
CA THR A 248 -9.11 17.01 5.65
C THR A 248 -10.37 16.62 6.40
N THR A 249 -11.54 17.15 6.02
CA THR A 249 -12.81 16.85 6.69
C THR A 249 -13.32 15.47 6.33
N ALA A 250 -13.31 15.15 5.02
CA ALA A 250 -13.77 13.89 4.50
C ALA A 250 -12.97 13.52 3.24
N PHE A 251 -13.12 12.27 2.80
CA PHE A 251 -12.68 11.86 1.48
C PHE A 251 -13.69 10.91 0.83
N LEU A 252 -13.66 10.87 -0.49
CA LEU A 252 -14.47 9.94 -1.29
C LEU A 252 -13.55 8.97 -2.03
N ALA A 253 -13.58 7.71 -1.63
CA ALA A 253 -12.92 6.64 -2.34
C ALA A 253 -13.80 6.19 -3.51
N THR A 254 -13.27 6.21 -4.73
CA THR A 254 -13.98 5.80 -5.95
C THR A 254 -13.30 4.66 -6.70
N ALA A 255 -12.22 4.11 -6.14
CA ALA A 255 -11.50 3.03 -6.78
C ALA A 255 -12.35 1.77 -6.94
N THR A 256 -12.25 1.13 -8.11
CA THR A 256 -12.90 -0.16 -8.38
C THR A 256 -12.20 -1.31 -7.67
N GLU A 257 -10.90 -1.16 -7.43
CA GLU A 257 -10.06 -2.17 -6.78
C GLU A 257 -8.84 -1.51 -6.13
N GLU A 258 -8.42 -2.05 -4.99
CA GLU A 258 -7.22 -1.65 -4.27
C GLU A 258 -6.46 -2.87 -3.74
N SER A 259 -5.16 -2.81 -3.77
CA SER A 259 -4.35 -3.85 -3.13
C SER A 259 -4.45 -3.78 -1.61
N TYR A 260 -4.33 -2.56 -1.07
CA TYR A 260 -4.49 -2.28 0.35
C TYR A 260 -5.20 -0.94 0.60
N GLY A 261 -4.72 0.18 0.03
CA GLY A 261 -5.29 1.50 0.24
C GLY A 261 -4.74 2.21 1.49
N LEU A 262 -3.41 2.26 1.62
CA LEU A 262 -2.74 2.88 2.77
C LEU A 262 -3.16 4.35 2.97
N GLU A 263 -3.33 5.10 1.89
CA GLU A 263 -3.77 6.49 1.93
C GLU A 263 -5.15 6.68 2.58
N TYR A 264 -6.06 5.73 2.40
CA TYR A 264 -7.36 5.76 3.09
C TYR A 264 -7.20 5.53 4.59
N VAL A 265 -6.38 4.56 4.97
CA VAL A 265 -6.11 4.25 6.38
C VAL A 265 -5.46 5.44 7.07
N GLU A 266 -4.50 6.11 6.42
CA GLU A 266 -3.85 7.31 6.93
C GLU A 266 -4.83 8.48 7.07
N ALA A 267 -5.70 8.71 6.09
CA ALA A 267 -6.73 9.76 6.16
C ALA A 267 -7.76 9.48 7.28
N LEU A 268 -8.18 8.22 7.44
CA LEU A 268 -9.05 7.80 8.55
C LEU A 268 -8.37 8.00 9.91
N ALA A 269 -7.08 7.66 10.02
CA ALA A 269 -6.29 7.85 11.24
C ALA A 269 -6.15 9.34 11.61
N ALA A 270 -6.04 10.22 10.62
CA ALA A 270 -6.06 11.67 10.81
C ALA A 270 -7.46 12.22 11.15
N GLY A 271 -8.49 11.37 11.23
CA GLY A 271 -9.86 11.71 11.60
C GLY A 271 -10.72 12.25 10.48
N ALA A 272 -10.32 12.10 9.22
CA ALA A 272 -11.20 12.36 8.07
C ALA A 272 -12.32 11.30 8.02
N VAL A 273 -13.52 11.69 7.61
CA VAL A 273 -14.62 10.75 7.40
C VAL A 273 -14.52 10.17 6.00
N GLY A 274 -14.33 8.88 5.89
CA GLY A 274 -14.21 8.19 4.61
C GLY A 274 -15.56 7.75 4.07
N VAL A 275 -15.84 8.02 2.80
CA VAL A 275 -16.98 7.46 2.05
C VAL A 275 -16.43 6.48 1.03
N PHE A 276 -16.87 5.20 1.11
CA PHE A 276 -16.28 4.11 0.35
C PHE A 276 -17.31 3.39 -0.53
N PRO A 277 -16.89 2.82 -1.68
CA PRO A 277 -17.75 1.92 -2.41
C PRO A 277 -17.97 0.63 -1.62
N ASP A 278 -19.18 0.07 -1.69
CA ASP A 278 -19.53 -1.21 -1.06
C ASP A 278 -18.90 -2.39 -1.81
N LEU A 279 -17.55 -2.44 -1.82
CA LEU A 279 -16.73 -3.42 -2.50
C LEU A 279 -15.90 -4.26 -1.51
N PRO A 280 -15.49 -5.49 -1.89
CA PRO A 280 -14.72 -6.37 -1.02
C PRO A 280 -13.44 -5.75 -0.45
N TRP A 281 -12.71 -4.97 -1.27
CA TRP A 281 -11.49 -4.33 -0.84
C TRP A 281 -11.73 -3.26 0.24
N ALA A 282 -12.80 -2.47 0.12
CA ALA A 282 -13.15 -1.46 1.11
C ALA A 282 -13.60 -2.11 2.43
N ARG A 283 -14.44 -3.14 2.34
CA ARG A 283 -14.86 -3.90 3.53
C ARG A 283 -13.70 -4.56 4.27
N ALA A 284 -12.64 -4.95 3.56
CA ALA A 284 -11.44 -5.53 4.17
C ALA A 284 -10.61 -4.54 4.99
N LEU A 285 -10.74 -3.23 4.73
CA LEU A 285 -10.04 -2.16 5.46
C LEU A 285 -10.79 -1.66 6.68
N LEU A 286 -12.10 -1.95 6.78
CA LEU A 286 -13.02 -1.24 7.66
C LEU A 286 -13.60 -2.19 8.70
N PRO A 287 -14.03 -1.69 9.88
CA PRO A 287 -14.75 -2.52 10.83
C PRO A 287 -16.09 -3.01 10.25
N ALA A 288 -16.53 -4.17 10.71
CA ALA A 288 -17.84 -4.67 10.36
C ALA A 288 -18.93 -3.66 10.73
N GLY A 289 -19.86 -3.40 9.80
CA GLY A 289 -20.91 -2.41 10.02
C GLY A 289 -20.49 -0.96 9.77
N TYR A 290 -19.38 -0.71 9.09
CA TYR A 290 -18.98 0.64 8.70
C TYR A 290 -20.13 1.37 7.96
N PRO A 291 -20.58 2.57 8.40
CA PRO A 291 -21.85 3.13 7.95
C PRO A 291 -21.78 3.86 6.61
N TYR A 292 -20.60 4.30 6.17
CA TYR A 292 -20.44 5.17 4.99
C TYR A 292 -19.99 4.38 3.77
N LEU A 293 -20.71 3.28 3.45
CA LEU A 293 -20.54 2.49 2.23
C LEU A 293 -21.62 2.85 1.22
N TYR A 294 -21.26 3.09 -0.04
CA TYR A 294 -22.18 3.45 -1.11
C TYR A 294 -22.20 2.42 -2.25
N ARG A 295 -23.29 2.31 -2.95
CA ARG A 295 -23.50 1.46 -4.15
C ARG A 295 -23.79 2.28 -5.39
N THR A 296 -24.33 3.49 -5.21
CA THR A 296 -24.70 4.39 -6.28
C THR A 296 -24.06 5.77 -6.11
N PRO A 297 -23.89 6.54 -7.20
CA PRO A 297 -23.40 7.91 -7.10
C PRO A 297 -24.28 8.83 -6.24
N ASP A 298 -25.60 8.55 -6.18
CA ASP A 298 -26.52 9.31 -5.35
C ASP A 298 -26.27 9.05 -3.86
N GLU A 299 -26.14 7.79 -3.46
CA GLU A 299 -25.75 7.41 -2.09
C GLU A 299 -24.39 7.99 -1.71
N ALA A 300 -23.41 7.95 -2.63
CA ALA A 300 -22.10 8.58 -2.41
C ALA A 300 -22.20 10.07 -2.12
N ALA A 301 -23.05 10.78 -2.87
CA ALA A 301 -23.26 12.21 -2.67
C ALA A 301 -23.96 12.51 -1.34
N GLU A 302 -24.98 11.76 -0.96
CA GLU A 302 -25.70 11.89 0.31
C GLU A 302 -24.76 11.65 1.51
N GLN A 303 -23.99 10.57 1.45
CA GLN A 303 -23.03 10.24 2.53
C GLN A 303 -21.89 11.24 2.62
N LEU A 304 -21.37 11.73 1.48
CA LEU A 304 -20.34 12.76 1.47
C LEU A 304 -20.88 14.10 2.01
N GLU A 305 -22.11 14.47 1.64
CA GLU A 305 -22.78 15.67 2.17
C GLU A 305 -22.95 15.56 3.70
N LEU A 306 -23.35 14.39 4.21
CA LEU A 306 -23.43 14.12 5.64
C LEU A 306 -22.06 14.24 6.31
N ALA A 307 -21.02 13.65 5.72
CA ALA A 307 -19.66 13.67 6.23
C ALA A 307 -19.08 15.10 6.34
N VAL A 308 -19.40 15.99 5.38
CA VAL A 308 -18.91 17.37 5.40
C VAL A 308 -19.77 18.32 6.24
N THR A 309 -21.08 18.06 6.38
CA THR A 309 -21.98 18.91 7.18
C THR A 309 -22.02 18.52 8.66
N ARG A 310 -21.78 17.25 8.99
CA ARG A 310 -21.87 16.70 10.36
C ARG A 310 -20.65 15.85 10.75
N PRO A 311 -19.41 16.29 10.48
CA PRO A 311 -18.22 15.43 10.65
C PRO A 311 -18.06 14.90 12.09
N ALA A 312 -18.37 15.71 13.10
CA ALA A 312 -18.29 15.30 14.50
C ALA A 312 -19.32 14.20 14.87
N ALA A 313 -20.51 14.24 14.28
CA ALA A 313 -21.52 13.19 14.47
C ALA A 313 -21.08 11.89 13.78
N CYS A 314 -20.58 11.99 12.56
CA CYS A 314 -20.05 10.85 11.81
C CYS A 314 -18.90 10.16 12.57
N ARG A 315 -17.97 10.92 13.13
CA ARG A 315 -16.87 10.32 13.94
C ARG A 315 -17.37 9.59 15.18
N ARG A 316 -18.38 10.13 15.89
CA ARG A 316 -18.98 9.42 17.04
C ARG A 316 -19.64 8.11 16.61
N GLU A 317 -20.27 8.08 15.44
CA GLU A 317 -20.83 6.85 14.89
C GLU A 317 -19.72 5.83 14.54
N LEU A 318 -18.61 6.27 13.93
CA LEU A 318 -17.43 5.45 13.69
C LEU A 318 -16.83 4.90 15.00
N ASP A 319 -16.75 5.72 16.03
CA ASP A 319 -16.30 5.28 17.38
C ASP A 319 -17.22 4.19 17.95
N ALA A 320 -18.53 4.36 17.81
CA ALA A 320 -19.52 3.37 18.27
C ALA A 320 -19.37 2.03 17.54
N VAL A 321 -19.27 2.06 16.21
CA VAL A 321 -19.07 0.85 15.38
C VAL A 321 -17.75 0.15 15.69
N ALA A 322 -16.72 0.90 16.03
CA ALA A 322 -15.40 0.39 16.40
C ALA A 322 -15.28 -0.06 17.87
N GLY A 323 -16.38 -0.08 18.62
CA GLY A 323 -16.39 -0.50 20.02
C GLY A 323 -15.81 0.54 20.99
N GLY A 324 -15.89 1.83 20.65
CA GLY A 324 -15.53 2.94 21.53
C GLY A 324 -14.48 3.91 20.99
N SER A 325 -13.56 3.47 20.13
CA SER A 325 -12.60 4.37 19.47
C SER A 325 -12.15 3.83 18.14
N PHE A 326 -12.52 4.53 17.09
CA PHE A 326 -12.15 4.17 15.72
C PHE A 326 -10.63 4.26 15.47
N VAL A 327 -9.97 5.26 16.04
CA VAL A 327 -8.50 5.40 15.94
C VAL A 327 -7.78 4.24 16.63
N ARG A 328 -8.25 3.78 17.77
CA ARG A 328 -7.68 2.57 18.41
C ARG A 328 -7.91 1.33 17.58
N TRP A 329 -9.08 1.19 16.99
CA TRP A 329 -9.38 0.08 16.10
C TRP A 329 -8.41 0.10 14.88
N LEU A 330 -8.24 1.27 14.25
CA LEU A 330 -7.28 1.45 13.15
C LEU A 330 -5.87 1.08 13.58
N SER A 331 -5.39 1.58 14.72
CA SER A 331 -4.06 1.27 15.23
C SER A 331 -3.86 -0.22 15.50
N ALA A 332 -4.88 -0.91 15.99
CA ALA A 332 -4.80 -2.35 16.26
C ALA A 332 -4.78 -3.20 14.97
N HIS A 333 -5.43 -2.73 13.90
CA HIS A 333 -5.56 -3.51 12.66
C HIS A 333 -4.56 -3.10 11.58
N HIS A 334 -3.98 -1.90 11.67
CA HIS A 334 -3.10 -1.27 10.68
C HIS A 334 -1.85 -0.67 11.36
N ASP A 335 -1.19 -1.45 12.21
CA ASP A 335 0.01 -1.05 12.94
C ASP A 335 1.28 -1.25 12.11
N ASP A 336 2.05 -0.17 11.92
CA ASP A 336 3.33 -0.18 11.21
C ASP A 336 4.36 -1.08 11.92
N ASP A 337 4.40 -1.03 13.25
CA ASP A 337 5.34 -1.85 14.03
C ASP A 337 4.96 -3.34 14.00
N ALA A 338 3.66 -3.67 13.87
CA ALA A 338 3.21 -5.05 13.68
C ALA A 338 3.67 -5.59 12.32
N PHE A 339 3.64 -4.76 11.26
CA PHE A 339 4.19 -5.14 9.98
C PHE A 339 5.70 -5.47 10.10
N ASP A 340 6.48 -4.55 10.69
CA ASP A 340 7.92 -4.71 10.81
C ASP A 340 8.28 -6.00 11.57
N ARG A 341 7.67 -6.25 12.73
CA ARG A 341 7.85 -7.48 13.51
C ARG A 341 7.46 -8.73 12.72
N THR A 342 6.29 -8.72 12.09
CA THR A 342 5.77 -9.90 11.39
C THR A 342 6.62 -10.29 10.18
N VAL A 343 7.15 -9.33 9.42
CA VAL A 343 8.06 -9.61 8.29
C VAL A 343 9.35 -10.26 8.79
N VAL A 344 9.96 -9.72 9.86
CA VAL A 344 11.17 -10.31 10.47
C VAL A 344 10.90 -11.73 10.96
N ASP A 345 9.80 -11.95 11.68
CA ASP A 345 9.44 -13.25 12.21
C ASP A 345 9.21 -14.27 11.07
N ARG A 346 8.57 -13.87 9.97
CA ARG A 346 8.38 -14.73 8.80
C ARG A 346 9.68 -15.09 8.10
N VAL A 347 10.60 -14.15 7.94
CA VAL A 347 11.92 -14.45 7.39
C VAL A 347 12.66 -15.44 8.30
N ARG A 348 12.59 -15.22 9.62
CA ARG A 348 13.18 -16.12 10.61
C ARG A 348 12.56 -17.53 10.57
N ASP A 349 11.24 -17.62 10.59
CA ASP A 349 10.50 -18.89 10.59
C ASP A 349 10.78 -19.73 9.33
N TRP A 350 10.92 -19.06 8.19
CA TRP A 350 11.07 -19.77 6.91
C TRP A 350 12.50 -20.06 6.54
N PHE A 351 13.46 -19.27 7.01
CA PHE A 351 14.85 -19.33 6.53
C PHE A 351 15.91 -19.35 7.64
N GLY A 352 15.55 -19.17 8.89
CA GLY A 352 16.45 -19.13 10.03
C GLY A 352 16.75 -17.72 10.54
N GLU A 353 17.60 -17.60 11.55
CA GLU A 353 17.85 -16.35 12.26
C GLU A 353 18.32 -15.20 11.36
N VAL A 354 17.72 -14.06 11.53
CA VAL A 354 18.10 -12.76 10.94
C VAL A 354 18.96 -12.01 11.96
N PRO A 355 20.03 -11.29 11.57
CA PRO A 355 20.75 -10.44 12.50
C PRO A 355 19.77 -9.47 13.16
N ALA A 356 19.80 -9.40 14.48
CA ALA A 356 19.18 -8.27 15.17
C ALA A 356 19.90 -7.01 14.67
N GLY A 357 19.13 -6.02 14.21
CA GLY A 357 19.68 -4.72 13.83
C GLY A 357 20.48 -4.16 14.99
N ALA A 358 21.69 -3.73 14.67
CA ALA A 358 22.54 -3.01 15.60
C ALA A 358 22.01 -1.59 15.84
#